data_cb874eba75548bd176661e72cb2ecf12
#
_entry.id   cb874eba75548bd176661e72cb2ecf12
#
_cell.length_a   1.000
_cell.length_b   1.000
_cell.length_c   1.000
_cell.angle_alpha   90.00
_cell.angle_beta   90.00
_cell.angle_gamma   90.00
#
_symmetry.space_group_name_H-M   'P 1'
#
loop_
_entity.id
_entity.type
_entity.pdbx_description
1 polymer ?
#
loop_
_entity_poly.entity_id
_entity_poly.type
_entity_poly.pdbx_seq_one_letter_code
_entity_poly.pdbx_strand_id
1 'polypeptide(L)'
;MLFRSKFSKKSFLHFLENFKSGVKEGLELSYYHNGNIKAEGHFKKGKLDGYYKVYDKKGVFSFESRSTDSETDLQPNIADTANNLVFNVFKRNKQFKSKLIVADLTGSMYPYAQQVSTWLKLQFLKDTTSQHFAFFNDGDNKKDDEKKIGATGGIYYCRAKTVEALIATMELTIKKGTGGDAPENPVEAIIYGLNKSGKVEDVILIADNWAKARDIKMLARIKVPVRVVLCGVYEGMEINEDYLNIAYKTKGSVHTIEQDITDLMKQTTGKKFNINGVDYIIKNGSVKVF
;
A
#
# COMPACT_ATOMS: atom_id res chain seq x y z
N MET A 1 22.47 1.85 18.26
CA MET A 1 21.17 2.37 17.82
C MET A 1 21.40 3.05 16.48
N LEU A 2 20.78 2.63 15.42
CA LEU A 2 20.88 3.25 14.10
C LEU A 2 19.64 4.10 13.87
N PHE A 3 19.83 5.37 13.48
CA PHE A 3 18.76 6.26 13.08
C PHE A 3 18.66 6.27 11.57
N ARG A 4 17.46 6.15 11.03
CA ARG A 4 17.21 6.36 9.62
C ARG A 4 16.33 7.59 9.44
N SER A 5 16.81 8.55 8.67
CA SER A 5 16.06 9.74 8.30
C SER A 5 16.11 9.94 6.79
N LYS A 6 15.02 10.38 6.19
CA LYS A 6 14.94 10.75 4.77
C LYS A 6 14.55 12.21 4.65
N PHE A 7 15.34 12.93 3.86
CA PHE A 7 15.07 14.32 3.51
C PHE A 7 14.66 14.41 2.03
N SER A 8 13.79 15.34 1.70
CA SER A 8 13.50 15.70 0.31
C SER A 8 14.68 16.47 -0.31
N LYS A 9 14.70 16.64 -1.65
CA LYS A 9 15.64 17.50 -2.35
C LYS A 9 15.62 18.98 -1.87
N LYS A 10 14.58 19.39 -1.11
CA LYS A 10 14.44 20.71 -0.48
C LYS A 10 14.71 20.70 1.03
N SER A 11 15.43 19.69 1.52
CA SER A 11 15.86 19.56 2.94
C SER A 11 14.73 19.44 3.99
N PHE A 12 13.57 18.92 3.60
CA PHE A 12 12.52 18.61 4.56
C PHE A 12 12.64 17.18 5.09
N LEU A 13 12.54 17.01 6.40
CA LEU A 13 12.50 15.72 7.07
C LEU A 13 11.14 15.05 6.78
N HIS A 14 11.15 13.88 6.13
CA HIS A 14 9.94 13.12 5.83
C HIS A 14 9.62 12.11 6.90
N PHE A 15 10.63 11.49 7.48
CA PHE A 15 10.47 10.54 8.57
C PHE A 15 11.75 10.38 9.40
N LEU A 16 11.54 9.93 10.62
CA LEU A 16 12.57 9.49 11.56
C LEU A 16 12.19 8.09 12.04
N GLU A 17 13.11 7.16 11.95
CA GLU A 17 12.95 5.79 12.43
C GLU A 17 14.15 5.37 13.28
N ASN A 18 13.90 4.54 14.27
CA ASN A 18 14.92 3.97 15.13
C ASN A 18 15.05 2.48 14.87
N PHE A 19 16.29 1.99 14.78
CA PHE A 19 16.62 0.57 14.61
C PHE A 19 17.63 0.10 15.66
N LYS A 20 17.43 -1.13 16.14
CA LYS A 20 18.38 -1.84 16.99
C LYS A 20 18.66 -3.18 16.30
N SER A 21 19.95 -3.43 15.97
CA SER A 21 20.40 -4.65 15.26
C SER A 21 19.61 -4.94 13.97
N GLY A 22 19.29 -3.88 13.19
CA GLY A 22 18.57 -4.00 11.94
C GLY A 22 17.03 -4.18 12.06
N VAL A 23 16.52 -4.24 13.29
CA VAL A 23 15.10 -4.36 13.58
C VAL A 23 14.57 -3.02 14.09
N LYS A 24 13.38 -2.62 13.62
CA LYS A 24 12.72 -1.37 14.03
C LYS A 24 12.45 -1.41 15.54
N GLU A 25 12.91 -0.38 16.27
CA GLU A 25 12.86 -0.33 17.74
C GLU A 25 12.77 1.11 18.22
N GLY A 26 11.72 1.49 18.95
CA GLY A 26 11.51 2.80 19.48
C GLY A 26 10.56 3.67 18.65
N LEU A 27 10.65 4.99 18.82
CA LEU A 27 9.74 5.96 18.23
C LEU A 27 9.96 6.06 16.71
N GLU A 28 8.85 6.06 15.97
CA GLU A 28 8.77 6.47 14.57
C GLU A 28 8.02 7.78 14.46
N LEU A 29 8.49 8.69 13.64
CA LEU A 29 7.82 9.92 13.27
C LEU A 29 7.82 10.08 11.76
N SER A 30 6.69 10.44 11.20
CA SER A 30 6.60 10.94 9.83
C SER A 30 6.06 12.37 9.81
N TYR A 31 6.39 13.13 8.77
CA TYR A 31 6.09 14.55 8.71
C TYR A 31 5.44 14.92 7.39
N TYR A 32 4.52 15.87 7.42
CA TYR A 32 4.06 16.60 6.27
C TYR A 32 5.14 17.55 5.75
N HIS A 33 5.00 17.97 4.49
CA HIS A 33 5.93 18.92 3.87
C HIS A 33 6.00 20.29 4.59
N ASN A 34 4.95 20.66 5.33
CA ASN A 34 4.92 21.88 6.14
C ASN A 34 5.60 21.73 7.52
N GLY A 35 6.20 20.56 7.81
CA GLY A 35 6.90 20.26 9.05
C GLY A 35 6.02 19.71 10.18
N ASN A 36 4.71 19.69 10.02
CA ASN A 36 3.82 19.10 11.02
C ASN A 36 3.98 17.58 11.05
N ILE A 37 3.88 17.00 12.25
CA ILE A 37 3.84 15.55 12.42
C ILE A 37 2.61 15.02 11.69
N LYS A 38 2.81 13.99 10.91
CA LYS A 38 1.78 13.28 10.20
C LYS A 38 1.37 12.02 10.94
N ALA A 39 2.35 11.26 11.40
CA ALA A 39 2.11 10.07 12.20
C ALA A 39 3.25 9.86 13.20
N GLU A 40 2.90 9.26 14.32
CA GLU A 40 3.84 8.78 15.32
C GLU A 40 3.42 7.40 15.82
N GLY A 41 4.40 6.55 16.12
CA GLY A 41 4.18 5.23 16.68
C GLY A 41 5.41 4.72 17.39
N HIS A 42 5.22 3.77 18.27
CA HIS A 42 6.32 3.14 19.00
C HIS A 42 6.45 1.69 18.56
N PHE A 43 7.68 1.24 18.30
CA PHE A 43 7.96 -0.10 17.80
C PHE A 43 8.91 -0.85 18.71
N LYS A 44 8.66 -2.14 18.88
CA LYS A 44 9.50 -3.07 19.63
C LYS A 44 9.66 -4.36 18.85
N LYS A 45 10.91 -4.76 18.59
CA LYS A 45 11.24 -5.95 17.79
C LYS A 45 10.52 -5.98 16.43
N GLY A 46 10.42 -4.82 15.76
CA GLY A 46 9.76 -4.67 14.45
C GLY A 46 8.25 -4.62 14.47
N LYS A 47 7.60 -4.77 15.63
CA LYS A 47 6.14 -4.72 15.79
C LYS A 47 5.74 -3.42 16.47
N LEU A 48 4.53 -2.94 16.19
CA LEU A 48 3.96 -1.82 16.92
C LEU A 48 3.83 -2.19 18.41
N ASP A 49 4.35 -1.32 19.28
CA ASP A 49 4.31 -1.47 20.73
C ASP A 49 3.59 -0.25 21.33
N GLY A 50 2.33 -0.43 21.66
CA GLY A 50 1.48 0.63 22.19
C GLY A 50 0.59 1.27 21.12
N TYR A 51 0.83 2.53 20.75
CA TYR A 51 -0.05 3.29 19.86
C TYR A 51 0.61 3.67 18.53
N TYR A 52 -0.25 3.93 17.56
CA TYR A 52 0.09 4.60 16.30
C TYR A 52 -0.91 5.74 16.10
N LYS A 53 -0.46 6.97 16.09
CA LYS A 53 -1.29 8.18 15.95
C LYS A 53 -1.06 8.83 14.60
N VAL A 54 -2.12 9.35 14.03
CA VAL A 54 -2.10 10.08 12.76
C VAL A 54 -2.72 11.46 12.96
N TYR A 55 -2.16 12.45 12.30
CA TYR A 55 -2.57 13.86 12.35
C TYR A 55 -2.86 14.36 10.93
N ASP A 56 -3.69 15.38 10.80
CA ASP A 56 -3.92 16.08 9.53
C ASP A 56 -2.77 17.06 9.20
N LYS A 57 -2.82 17.67 7.99
CA LYS A 57 -1.81 18.67 7.55
C LYS A 57 -1.74 19.90 8.46
N LYS A 58 -2.76 20.19 9.28
CA LYS A 58 -2.78 21.30 10.25
C LYS A 58 -2.25 20.89 11.63
N GLY A 59 -1.88 19.61 11.78
CA GLY A 59 -1.43 19.05 13.05
C GLY A 59 -2.57 18.67 14.02
N VAL A 60 -3.81 18.64 13.53
CA VAL A 60 -4.96 18.20 14.31
C VAL A 60 -4.98 16.67 14.35
N PHE A 61 -5.16 16.10 15.56
CA PHE A 61 -5.27 14.67 15.75
C PHE A 61 -6.42 14.08 14.92
N SER A 62 -6.13 13.03 14.20
CA SER A 62 -7.04 12.41 13.25
C SER A 62 -7.44 10.99 13.67
N PHE A 63 -6.47 10.19 14.11
CA PHE A 63 -6.69 8.76 14.34
C PHE A 63 -5.65 8.21 15.32
N GLU A 64 -6.06 7.25 16.16
CA GLU A 64 -5.16 6.43 16.98
C GLU A 64 -5.52 4.96 16.82
N SER A 65 -4.50 4.11 16.67
CA SER A 65 -4.61 2.67 16.81
C SER A 65 -3.70 2.20 17.93
N ARG A 66 -4.10 1.18 18.66
CA ARG A 66 -3.30 0.57 19.71
C ARG A 66 -3.04 -0.88 19.42
N SER A 67 -1.79 -1.29 19.60
CA SER A 67 -1.43 -2.71 19.69
C SER A 67 -1.63 -3.12 21.15
N THR A 68 -2.49 -4.11 21.35
CA THR A 68 -2.56 -4.85 22.60
C THR A 68 -1.98 -6.24 22.36
N ASP A 69 -1.21 -6.79 23.30
CA ASP A 69 -0.65 -8.15 23.24
C ASP A 69 -1.72 -9.26 23.16
N SER A 70 -2.98 -8.89 23.28
CA SER A 70 -4.15 -9.74 23.13
C SER A 70 -5.15 -9.07 22.18
N GLU A 71 -5.29 -9.64 20.99
CA GLU A 71 -6.32 -9.37 19.98
C GLU A 71 -6.44 -7.90 19.55
N THR A 72 -6.21 -7.66 18.27
CA THR A 72 -6.47 -6.39 17.58
C THR A 72 -7.96 -6.04 17.70
N ASP A 73 -8.31 -5.29 18.71
CA ASP A 73 -9.62 -4.65 18.81
C ASP A 73 -9.66 -3.50 17.79
N LEU A 74 -9.99 -3.85 16.56
CA LEU A 74 -10.24 -2.92 15.46
C LEU A 74 -11.63 -2.29 15.66
N GLN A 75 -11.80 -1.46 16.70
CA GLN A 75 -13.00 -0.66 16.84
C GLN A 75 -12.90 0.59 15.94
N PRO A 76 -13.79 0.76 14.97
CA PRO A 76 -13.77 1.93 14.11
C PRO A 76 -14.28 3.15 14.85
N ASN A 77 -13.40 4.12 15.11
CA ASN A 77 -13.87 5.46 15.40
C ASN A 77 -14.18 6.16 14.06
N ILE A 78 -15.46 6.17 13.67
CA ILE A 78 -15.97 6.68 12.39
C ILE A 78 -15.89 8.22 12.29
N ALA A 79 -15.28 8.89 13.25
CA ALA A 79 -15.40 10.34 13.40
C ALA A 79 -14.48 11.20 12.52
N ASP A 80 -13.64 10.65 11.63
CA ASP A 80 -12.82 11.50 10.78
C ASP A 80 -12.80 11.09 9.30
N THR A 81 -13.71 11.71 8.54
CA THR A 81 -13.87 11.53 7.08
C THR A 81 -12.78 12.25 6.26
N ALA A 82 -11.93 13.07 6.87
CA ALA A 82 -10.97 13.91 6.15
C ALA A 82 -9.73 13.17 5.63
N ASN A 83 -9.37 12.03 6.24
CA ASN A 83 -8.17 11.27 5.90
C ASN A 83 -8.43 9.86 5.33
N ASN A 84 -9.66 9.54 4.92
CA ASN A 84 -10.01 8.24 4.37
C ASN A 84 -9.55 8.09 2.92
N LEU A 85 -8.25 7.88 2.70
CA LEU A 85 -7.65 7.75 1.39
C LEU A 85 -8.39 6.71 0.53
N VAL A 86 -8.52 5.50 1.05
CA VAL A 86 -9.14 4.38 0.33
C VAL A 86 -10.59 4.73 -0.02
N PHE A 87 -11.37 5.23 0.94
CA PHE A 87 -12.74 5.66 0.69
C PHE A 87 -12.85 6.80 -0.33
N ASN A 88 -11.98 7.81 -0.24
CA ASN A 88 -11.99 8.97 -1.14
C ASN A 88 -11.63 8.57 -2.57
N VAL A 89 -10.63 7.70 -2.76
CA VAL A 89 -10.27 7.17 -4.07
C VAL A 89 -11.44 6.42 -4.68
N PHE A 90 -12.07 5.51 -3.94
CA PHE A 90 -13.21 4.75 -4.48
C PHE A 90 -14.49 5.58 -4.64
N LYS A 91 -14.72 6.58 -3.81
CA LYS A 91 -15.82 7.53 -3.99
C LYS A 91 -15.66 8.33 -5.30
N ARG A 92 -14.43 8.70 -5.63
CA ARG A 92 -14.05 9.40 -6.86
C ARG A 92 -14.13 8.49 -8.09
N ASN A 93 -13.83 7.20 -7.90
CA ASN A 93 -13.73 6.19 -8.96
C ASN A 93 -14.83 5.12 -8.87
N LYS A 94 -16.10 5.53 -8.82
CA LYS A 94 -17.28 4.63 -8.73
C LYS A 94 -17.42 3.64 -9.90
N GLN A 95 -16.75 3.91 -11.01
CA GLN A 95 -16.70 3.05 -12.20
C GLN A 95 -15.84 1.80 -12.04
N PHE A 96 -15.05 1.69 -10.98
CA PHE A 96 -14.25 0.48 -10.73
C PHE A 96 -15.16 -0.71 -10.43
N LYS A 97 -15.12 -1.70 -11.32
CA LYS A 97 -15.93 -2.93 -11.24
C LYS A 97 -15.03 -4.17 -11.20
N SER A 98 -13.83 -4.03 -10.66
CA SER A 98 -12.88 -5.13 -10.60
C SER A 98 -13.41 -6.29 -9.77
N LYS A 99 -13.25 -7.49 -10.31
CA LYS A 99 -13.59 -8.75 -9.63
C LYS A 99 -12.44 -9.28 -8.77
N LEU A 100 -11.24 -8.76 -8.94
CA LEU A 100 -10.06 -9.14 -8.16
C LEU A 100 -9.47 -7.91 -7.47
N ILE A 101 -9.43 -7.98 -6.15
CA ILE A 101 -8.76 -6.99 -5.31
C ILE A 101 -7.55 -7.65 -4.67
N VAL A 102 -6.39 -7.03 -4.84
CA VAL A 102 -5.13 -7.43 -4.21
C VAL A 102 -4.75 -6.35 -3.20
N ALA A 103 -4.54 -6.72 -1.95
CA ALA A 103 -4.25 -5.74 -0.91
C ALA A 103 -3.02 -6.15 -0.10
N ASP A 104 -2.18 -5.17 0.09
CA ASP A 104 -1.01 -5.21 0.94
C ASP A 104 -1.43 -5.18 2.42
N LEU A 105 -0.92 -6.12 3.20
CA LEU A 105 -1.10 -6.21 4.65
C LEU A 105 0.26 -6.30 5.38
N THR A 106 1.31 -5.76 4.77
CA THR A 106 2.61 -5.61 5.41
C THR A 106 2.58 -4.56 6.53
N GLY A 107 3.63 -4.49 7.32
CA GLY A 107 3.69 -3.59 8.48
C GLY A 107 3.55 -2.12 8.14
N SER A 108 4.02 -1.69 6.97
CA SER A 108 3.92 -0.30 6.50
C SER A 108 2.48 0.13 6.14
N MET A 109 1.62 -0.85 5.81
CA MET A 109 0.19 -0.64 5.57
C MET A 109 -0.65 -0.50 6.85
N TYR A 110 -0.07 -0.70 8.03
CA TYR A 110 -0.79 -0.64 9.31
C TYR A 110 -1.68 0.61 9.48
N PRO A 111 -1.23 1.84 9.13
CA PRO A 111 -2.07 3.03 9.24
C PRO A 111 -3.32 3.01 8.35
N TYR A 112 -3.32 2.16 7.33
CA TYR A 112 -4.38 2.07 6.33
C TYR A 112 -5.22 0.79 6.47
N ALA A 113 -4.75 -0.20 7.26
CA ALA A 113 -5.37 -1.53 7.36
C ALA A 113 -6.85 -1.47 7.75
N GLN A 114 -7.22 -0.59 8.68
CA GLN A 114 -8.61 -0.39 9.08
C GLN A 114 -9.46 0.20 7.96
N GLN A 115 -8.94 1.18 7.20
CA GLN A 115 -9.65 1.75 6.06
C GLN A 115 -9.87 0.70 4.98
N VAL A 116 -8.83 -0.08 4.67
CA VAL A 116 -8.91 -1.20 3.71
C VAL A 116 -9.95 -2.21 4.17
N SER A 117 -9.89 -2.67 5.43
CA SER A 117 -10.85 -3.62 5.99
C SER A 117 -12.28 -3.09 5.94
N THR A 118 -12.52 -1.87 6.39
CA THR A 118 -13.86 -1.27 6.38
C THR A 118 -14.38 -1.07 4.97
N TRP A 119 -13.52 -0.59 4.06
CA TRP A 119 -13.91 -0.43 2.66
C TRP A 119 -14.26 -1.77 2.01
N LEU A 120 -13.45 -2.80 2.20
CA LEU A 120 -13.70 -4.14 1.67
C LEU A 120 -15.02 -4.72 2.18
N LYS A 121 -15.33 -4.55 3.48
CA LYS A 121 -16.62 -4.95 4.07
C LYS A 121 -17.79 -4.23 3.38
N LEU A 122 -17.71 -2.92 3.23
CA LEU A 122 -18.77 -2.10 2.61
C LEU A 122 -18.93 -2.43 1.12
N GLN A 123 -17.83 -2.67 0.42
CA GLN A 123 -17.85 -3.04 -0.99
C GLN A 123 -18.49 -4.41 -1.18
N PHE A 124 -18.13 -5.38 -0.36
CA PHE A 124 -18.71 -6.72 -0.39
C PHE A 124 -20.22 -6.70 -0.15
N LEU A 125 -20.73 -5.84 0.76
CA LEU A 125 -22.16 -5.69 1.04
C LEU A 125 -22.92 -5.00 -0.09
N LYS A 126 -22.25 -4.15 -0.88
CA LYS A 126 -22.90 -3.38 -1.96
C LYS A 126 -22.82 -4.06 -3.32
N ASP A 127 -21.77 -4.78 -3.59
CA ASP A 127 -21.48 -5.36 -4.89
C ASP A 127 -20.83 -6.73 -4.74
N THR A 128 -21.61 -7.77 -4.98
CA THR A 128 -21.15 -9.16 -4.98
C THR A 128 -20.30 -9.52 -6.20
N THR A 129 -20.07 -8.60 -7.15
CA THR A 129 -19.23 -8.84 -8.33
C THR A 129 -17.75 -8.92 -7.98
N SER A 130 -17.30 -8.25 -6.91
CA SER A 130 -15.92 -8.34 -6.39
C SER A 130 -15.81 -9.47 -5.38
N GLN A 131 -15.68 -10.70 -5.88
CA GLN A 131 -15.68 -11.90 -5.01
C GLN A 131 -14.29 -12.48 -4.76
N HIS A 132 -13.25 -11.93 -5.39
CA HIS A 132 -11.90 -12.47 -5.36
C HIS A 132 -10.96 -11.50 -4.67
N PHE A 133 -10.32 -11.96 -3.61
CA PHE A 133 -9.37 -11.18 -2.83
C PHE A 133 -8.06 -11.95 -2.70
N ALA A 134 -6.95 -11.27 -2.86
CA ALA A 134 -5.63 -11.77 -2.53
C ALA A 134 -4.95 -10.78 -1.58
N PHE A 135 -4.56 -11.25 -0.42
CA PHE A 135 -3.81 -10.47 0.56
C PHE A 135 -2.38 -10.95 0.60
N PHE A 136 -1.43 -10.02 0.72
CA PHE A 136 -0.03 -10.39 0.82
C PHE A 136 0.66 -9.67 1.98
N ASN A 137 1.68 -10.33 2.53
CA ASN A 137 2.47 -9.86 3.65
C ASN A 137 3.98 -10.05 3.43
N ASP A 138 4.40 -10.21 2.18
CA ASP A 138 5.78 -10.35 1.75
C ASP A 138 6.54 -11.53 2.40
N GLY A 139 5.95 -12.74 2.30
CA GLY A 139 6.65 -13.98 2.63
C GLY A 139 6.53 -14.41 4.10
N ASP A 140 5.48 -13.97 4.79
CA ASP A 140 5.24 -14.25 6.21
C ASP A 140 6.34 -13.62 7.09
N ASN A 141 7.08 -14.44 7.80
CA ASN A 141 8.20 -14.00 8.65
C ASN A 141 9.57 -14.44 8.09
N LYS A 142 9.65 -14.77 6.79
CA LYS A 142 10.93 -15.10 6.16
C LYS A 142 11.85 -13.89 6.15
N LYS A 143 13.14 -14.15 6.30
CA LYS A 143 14.18 -13.14 6.08
C LYS A 143 14.31 -12.81 4.60
N ASP A 144 14.87 -11.64 4.27
CA ASP A 144 14.99 -11.18 2.89
C ASP A 144 15.79 -12.14 2.00
N ASP A 145 16.86 -12.73 2.52
CA ASP A 145 17.70 -13.72 1.84
C ASP A 145 17.01 -15.06 1.56
N GLU A 146 15.93 -15.36 2.28
CA GLU A 146 15.09 -16.54 2.08
C GLU A 146 13.99 -16.33 1.05
N LYS A 147 13.68 -15.07 0.71
CA LYS A 147 12.61 -14.69 -0.21
C LYS A 147 13.07 -14.78 -1.67
N LYS A 148 12.59 -15.76 -2.40
CA LYS A 148 12.92 -15.98 -3.83
C LYS A 148 11.82 -15.43 -4.72
N ILE A 149 12.18 -14.58 -5.68
CA ILE A 149 11.24 -14.04 -6.66
C ILE A 149 10.57 -15.16 -7.44
N GLY A 150 9.25 -15.19 -7.45
CA GLY A 150 8.42 -16.24 -8.02
C GLY A 150 7.98 -17.29 -7.00
N ALA A 151 8.52 -17.22 -5.76
CA ALA A 151 8.22 -18.12 -4.66
C ALA A 151 8.40 -17.42 -3.28
N THR A 152 8.21 -16.12 -3.21
CA THR A 152 8.31 -15.35 -1.97
C THR A 152 7.34 -15.92 -0.92
N GLY A 153 6.10 -16.16 -1.30
CA GLY A 153 5.05 -16.65 -0.40
C GLY A 153 4.34 -15.50 0.33
N GLY A 154 3.66 -15.82 1.44
CA GLY A 154 2.89 -14.82 2.20
C GLY A 154 1.71 -14.25 1.43
N ILE A 155 1.09 -15.07 0.55
CA ILE A 155 -0.05 -14.65 -0.28
C ILE A 155 -1.24 -15.54 0.05
N TYR A 156 -2.35 -14.92 0.46
CA TYR A 156 -3.56 -15.59 0.90
C TYR A 156 -4.74 -15.15 0.06
N TYR A 157 -5.43 -16.12 -0.51
CA TYR A 157 -6.54 -15.87 -1.42
C TYR A 157 -7.86 -16.32 -0.83
N CYS A 158 -8.89 -15.51 -1.07
CA CYS A 158 -10.26 -15.81 -0.71
C CYS A 158 -11.20 -15.52 -1.88
N ARG A 159 -12.03 -16.51 -2.26
CA ARG A 159 -13.27 -16.23 -2.98
C ARG A 159 -14.34 -16.02 -1.92
N ALA A 160 -14.50 -14.78 -1.48
CA ALA A 160 -15.41 -14.46 -0.41
C ALA A 160 -16.87 -14.67 -0.83
N LYS A 161 -17.60 -15.45 -0.05
CA LYS A 161 -19.05 -15.57 -0.12
C LYS A 161 -19.74 -14.85 1.03
N THR A 162 -19.00 -14.54 2.08
CA THR A 162 -19.44 -13.82 3.28
C THR A 162 -18.36 -12.83 3.74
N VAL A 163 -18.76 -11.81 4.48
CA VAL A 163 -17.85 -10.83 5.08
C VAL A 163 -16.89 -11.51 6.06
N GLU A 164 -17.37 -12.51 6.81
CA GLU A 164 -16.58 -13.26 7.77
C GLU A 164 -15.43 -14.01 7.10
N ALA A 165 -15.66 -14.64 5.94
CA ALA A 165 -14.64 -15.33 5.18
C ALA A 165 -13.55 -14.36 4.68
N LEU A 166 -13.95 -13.15 4.26
CA LEU A 166 -13.05 -12.09 3.87
C LEU A 166 -12.15 -11.67 5.05
N ILE A 167 -12.77 -11.35 6.18
CA ILE A 167 -12.05 -10.90 7.39
C ILE A 167 -11.12 -11.99 7.91
N ALA A 168 -11.59 -13.24 8.01
CA ALA A 168 -10.76 -14.36 8.46
C ALA A 168 -9.49 -14.53 7.58
N THR A 169 -9.59 -14.26 6.27
CA THR A 169 -8.42 -14.33 5.37
C THR A 169 -7.45 -13.16 5.62
N MET A 170 -7.95 -11.95 5.85
CA MET A 170 -7.12 -10.80 6.22
C MET A 170 -6.38 -11.06 7.55
N GLU A 171 -7.10 -11.48 8.58
CA GLU A 171 -6.53 -11.80 9.91
C GLU A 171 -5.49 -12.92 9.82
N LEU A 172 -5.78 -13.97 9.03
CA LEU A 172 -4.82 -15.04 8.76
C LEU A 172 -3.54 -14.48 8.14
N THR A 173 -3.65 -13.59 7.15
CA THR A 173 -2.50 -12.98 6.47
C THR A 173 -1.63 -12.20 7.46
N ILE A 174 -2.25 -11.36 8.29
CA ILE A 174 -1.57 -10.57 9.31
C ILE A 174 -0.93 -11.47 10.38
N LYS A 175 -1.66 -12.50 10.84
CA LYS A 175 -1.17 -13.46 11.83
C LYS A 175 0.04 -14.27 11.35
N LYS A 176 0.14 -14.53 10.05
CA LYS A 176 1.26 -15.27 9.45
C LYS A 176 2.53 -14.45 9.36
N GLY A 177 2.43 -13.13 9.30
CA GLY A 177 3.58 -12.24 9.25
C GLY A 177 3.21 -10.85 8.73
N THR A 178 4.15 -9.94 8.82
CA THR A 178 4.00 -8.54 8.37
C THR A 178 5.12 -8.11 7.41
N GLY A 179 5.84 -9.06 6.82
CA GLY A 179 6.98 -8.83 5.93
C GLY A 179 8.27 -8.54 6.69
N GLY A 180 8.33 -7.42 7.40
CA GLY A 180 9.43 -7.05 8.30
C GLY A 180 10.65 -6.42 7.62
N ASP A 181 10.72 -6.42 6.30
CA ASP A 181 11.77 -5.83 5.47
C ASP A 181 11.19 -5.25 4.17
N ALA A 182 11.98 -4.49 3.45
CA ALA A 182 11.70 -4.02 2.10
C ALA A 182 12.75 -4.62 1.15
N PRO A 183 12.37 -4.97 -0.08
CA PRO A 183 11.16 -4.72 -0.85
C PRO A 183 10.06 -5.79 -0.68
N GLU A 184 8.91 -5.60 -1.35
CA GLU A 184 7.70 -6.42 -1.22
C GLU A 184 7.32 -7.18 -2.50
N ASN A 185 6.26 -8.05 -2.46
CA ASN A 185 5.90 -8.95 -3.55
C ASN A 185 4.51 -8.71 -4.20
N PRO A 186 4.14 -7.47 -4.57
CA PRO A 186 2.82 -7.15 -5.13
C PRO A 186 2.53 -7.83 -6.48
N VAL A 187 3.53 -8.02 -7.34
CA VAL A 187 3.34 -8.61 -8.67
C VAL A 187 3.05 -10.12 -8.56
N GLU A 188 3.73 -10.83 -7.65
CA GLU A 188 3.41 -12.22 -7.34
C GLU A 188 1.99 -12.36 -6.79
N ALA A 189 1.56 -11.45 -5.92
CA ALA A 189 0.21 -11.45 -5.36
C ALA A 189 -0.85 -11.24 -6.44
N ILE A 190 -0.63 -10.32 -7.39
CA ILE A 190 -1.50 -10.12 -8.55
C ILE A 190 -1.57 -11.39 -9.41
N ILE A 191 -0.41 -11.97 -9.76
CA ILE A 191 -0.35 -13.19 -10.58
C ILE A 191 -1.06 -14.34 -9.87
N TYR A 192 -0.84 -14.51 -8.57
CA TYR A 192 -1.50 -15.54 -7.79
C TYR A 192 -3.02 -15.35 -7.78
N GLY A 193 -3.49 -14.12 -7.54
CA GLY A 193 -4.91 -13.78 -7.58
C GLY A 193 -5.54 -14.07 -8.95
N LEU A 194 -4.87 -13.67 -10.05
CA LEU A 194 -5.33 -13.91 -11.43
C LEU A 194 -5.46 -15.41 -11.73
N ASN A 195 -4.49 -16.22 -11.30
CA ASN A 195 -4.52 -17.67 -11.49
C ASN A 195 -5.69 -18.34 -10.75
N LYS A 196 -6.16 -17.75 -9.65
CA LYS A 196 -7.27 -18.26 -8.83
C LYS A 196 -8.64 -17.71 -9.23
N SER A 197 -8.71 -16.45 -9.66
CA SER A 197 -9.97 -15.77 -9.96
C SER A 197 -10.56 -16.13 -11.33
N GLY A 198 -9.74 -16.68 -12.22
CA GLY A 198 -10.12 -16.89 -13.62
C GLY A 198 -10.11 -15.58 -14.41
N LYS A 199 -11.03 -15.43 -15.39
CA LYS A 199 -11.07 -14.26 -16.26
C LYS A 199 -11.59 -13.02 -15.50
N VAL A 200 -10.76 -12.00 -15.42
CA VAL A 200 -11.10 -10.67 -14.90
C VAL A 200 -10.73 -9.59 -15.93
N GLU A 201 -11.44 -8.47 -15.90
CA GLU A 201 -11.21 -7.35 -16.83
C GLU A 201 -10.06 -6.45 -16.38
N ASP A 202 -9.92 -6.26 -15.07
CA ASP A 202 -8.87 -5.50 -14.44
C ASP A 202 -8.61 -6.00 -13.00
N VAL A 203 -7.59 -5.45 -12.36
CA VAL A 203 -7.24 -5.72 -10.96
C VAL A 203 -7.14 -4.40 -10.21
N ILE A 204 -7.63 -4.35 -8.99
CA ILE A 204 -7.32 -3.29 -8.05
C ILE A 204 -6.20 -3.76 -7.14
N LEU A 205 -5.09 -3.03 -7.12
CA LEU A 205 -3.99 -3.21 -6.17
C LEU A 205 -4.05 -2.09 -5.14
N ILE A 206 -4.14 -2.43 -3.87
CA ILE A 206 -4.05 -1.48 -2.75
C ILE A 206 -2.71 -1.72 -2.05
N ALA A 207 -1.84 -0.72 -2.03
CA ALA A 207 -0.50 -0.81 -1.45
C ALA A 207 -0.05 0.56 -0.93
N ASP A 208 1.06 0.61 -0.21
CA ASP A 208 1.68 1.87 0.16
C ASP A 208 2.84 2.27 -0.77
N ASN A 209 3.26 3.52 -0.66
CA ASN A 209 4.33 4.10 -1.46
C ASN A 209 5.74 3.84 -0.88
N TRP A 210 5.85 3.00 0.13
CA TRP A 210 7.06 2.88 0.94
C TRP A 210 8.13 2.00 0.31
N ALA A 211 7.79 0.77 -0.04
CA ALA A 211 8.73 -0.23 -0.47
C ALA A 211 8.73 -0.42 -1.99
N LYS A 212 9.88 -0.85 -2.55
CA LYS A 212 9.96 -1.28 -3.95
C LYS A 212 9.30 -2.64 -4.14
N ALA A 213 8.87 -2.93 -5.37
CA ALA A 213 8.39 -4.26 -5.72
C ALA A 213 9.59 -5.20 -6.01
N ARG A 214 9.85 -6.15 -5.12
CA ARG A 214 10.89 -7.20 -5.26
C ARG A 214 10.76 -7.94 -6.59
N ASP A 215 9.55 -8.17 -7.00
CA ASP A 215 9.12 -9.05 -8.07
C ASP A 215 8.75 -8.31 -9.37
N ILE A 216 9.11 -7.03 -9.49
CA ILE A 216 8.76 -6.17 -10.64
C ILE A 216 9.17 -6.78 -12.00
N LYS A 217 10.22 -7.61 -12.03
CA LYS A 217 10.64 -8.31 -13.26
C LYS A 217 9.60 -9.31 -13.79
N MET A 218 8.64 -9.73 -12.95
CA MET A 218 7.56 -10.64 -13.36
C MET A 218 6.37 -9.90 -13.97
N LEU A 219 6.38 -8.57 -14.00
CA LEU A 219 5.26 -7.73 -14.44
C LEU A 219 4.76 -8.05 -15.86
N ALA A 220 5.65 -8.48 -16.76
CA ALA A 220 5.28 -8.88 -18.13
C ALA A 220 4.26 -10.04 -18.20
N ARG A 221 4.07 -10.78 -17.11
CA ARG A 221 3.08 -11.87 -17.00
C ARG A 221 1.65 -11.36 -16.78
N ILE A 222 1.46 -10.11 -16.33
CA ILE A 222 0.16 -9.51 -16.11
C ILE A 222 -0.34 -8.92 -17.44
N LYS A 223 -1.50 -9.37 -17.92
CA LYS A 223 -2.07 -8.99 -19.21
C LYS A 223 -3.37 -8.19 -19.10
N VAL A 224 -3.78 -7.87 -17.90
CA VAL A 224 -4.97 -7.03 -17.61
C VAL A 224 -4.54 -5.73 -16.95
N PRO A 225 -5.31 -4.63 -17.10
CA PRO A 225 -5.02 -3.38 -16.44
C PRO A 225 -4.96 -3.53 -14.92
N VAL A 226 -3.97 -2.90 -14.29
CA VAL A 226 -3.87 -2.81 -12.83
C VAL A 226 -4.12 -1.37 -12.39
N ARG A 227 -5.14 -1.18 -11.56
CA ARG A 227 -5.48 0.11 -10.94
C ARG A 227 -4.87 0.13 -9.54
N VAL A 228 -3.82 0.91 -9.39
CA VAL A 228 -3.07 1.00 -8.12
C VAL A 228 -3.69 2.09 -7.26
N VAL A 229 -4.24 1.71 -6.12
CA VAL A 229 -4.62 2.63 -5.04
C VAL A 229 -3.43 2.73 -4.11
N LEU A 230 -2.72 3.85 -4.17
CA LEU A 230 -1.43 4.02 -3.52
C LEU A 230 -1.56 4.89 -2.27
N CYS A 231 -1.36 4.27 -1.12
CA CYS A 231 -1.37 4.90 0.19
C CYS A 231 -0.03 5.59 0.50
N GLY A 232 -0.05 6.59 1.37
CA GLY A 232 1.19 7.24 1.84
C GLY A 232 1.84 8.21 0.85
N VAL A 233 1.14 8.64 -0.19
CA VAL A 233 1.60 9.71 -1.10
C VAL A 233 1.07 11.06 -0.62
N TYR A 234 1.93 12.06 -0.54
CA TYR A 234 1.60 13.44 -0.17
C TYR A 234 2.01 14.40 -1.26
N GLU A 235 1.46 15.61 -1.21
CA GLU A 235 1.82 16.70 -2.10
C GLU A 235 3.35 16.92 -2.14
N GLY A 236 3.92 16.95 -3.33
CA GLY A 236 5.36 17.07 -3.58
C GLY A 236 6.18 15.82 -3.30
N MET A 237 5.54 14.71 -2.91
CA MET A 237 6.24 13.45 -2.67
C MET A 237 6.41 12.66 -3.97
N GLU A 238 7.58 12.06 -4.12
CA GLU A 238 7.87 11.10 -5.19
C GLU A 238 6.96 9.89 -5.08
N ILE A 239 6.31 9.53 -6.18
CA ILE A 239 5.62 8.25 -6.30
C ILE A 239 6.63 7.19 -6.70
N ASN A 240 6.63 6.08 -5.98
CA ASN A 240 7.53 4.97 -6.26
C ASN A 240 7.37 4.46 -7.70
N GLU A 241 8.49 4.48 -8.43
CA GLU A 241 8.55 4.11 -9.85
C GLU A 241 7.96 2.74 -10.15
N ASP A 242 8.06 1.78 -9.24
CA ASP A 242 7.56 0.42 -9.47
C ASP A 242 6.04 0.41 -9.58
N TYR A 243 5.32 1.17 -8.75
CA TYR A 243 3.87 1.29 -8.85
C TYR A 243 3.42 2.07 -10.08
N LEU A 244 4.16 3.13 -10.47
CA LEU A 244 3.94 3.80 -11.75
C LEU A 244 4.16 2.85 -12.92
N ASN A 245 5.20 2.00 -12.86
CA ASN A 245 5.49 1.01 -13.89
C ASN A 245 4.48 -0.14 -13.92
N ILE A 246 3.95 -0.58 -12.77
CA ILE A 246 2.85 -1.54 -12.73
C ILE A 246 1.67 -0.98 -13.52
N ALA A 247 1.22 0.24 -13.23
CA ALA A 247 0.11 0.87 -13.94
C ALA A 247 0.44 1.11 -15.43
N TYR A 248 1.60 1.68 -15.73
CA TYR A 248 2.01 2.01 -17.10
C TYR A 248 2.06 0.77 -18.01
N LYS A 249 2.78 -0.28 -17.59
CA LYS A 249 2.97 -1.47 -18.41
C LYS A 249 1.73 -2.34 -18.56
N THR A 250 0.81 -2.26 -17.61
CA THR A 250 -0.48 -2.97 -17.67
C THR A 250 -1.61 -2.12 -18.28
N LYS A 251 -1.34 -0.90 -18.72
CA LYS A 251 -2.35 0.06 -19.23
C LYS A 251 -3.43 0.39 -18.20
N GLY A 252 -3.04 0.40 -16.93
CA GLY A 252 -3.87 0.75 -15.79
C GLY A 252 -3.73 2.22 -15.37
N SER A 253 -3.84 2.48 -14.09
CA SER A 253 -3.81 3.83 -13.50
C SER A 253 -3.27 3.81 -12.09
N VAL A 254 -2.85 4.98 -11.57
CA VAL A 254 -2.46 5.15 -10.17
C VAL A 254 -3.39 6.17 -9.54
N HIS A 255 -3.85 5.89 -8.34
CA HIS A 255 -4.81 6.69 -7.59
C HIS A 255 -4.25 6.96 -6.20
N THR A 256 -4.08 8.24 -5.88
CA THR A 256 -3.64 8.70 -4.57
C THR A 256 -4.77 9.48 -3.89
N ILE A 257 -4.58 9.95 -2.68
CA ILE A 257 -5.58 10.82 -2.03
C ILE A 257 -5.77 12.12 -2.83
N GLU A 258 -4.71 12.64 -3.43
CA GLU A 258 -4.71 13.95 -4.08
C GLU A 258 -5.23 13.88 -5.52
N GLN A 259 -4.92 12.81 -6.26
CA GLN A 259 -5.17 12.76 -7.70
C GLN A 259 -5.34 11.35 -8.26
N ASP A 260 -5.96 11.30 -9.44
CA ASP A 260 -6.06 10.13 -10.29
C ASP A 260 -5.15 10.29 -11.51
N ILE A 261 -4.15 9.43 -11.63
CA ILE A 261 -3.17 9.43 -12.72
C ILE A 261 -3.61 8.36 -13.72
N THR A 262 -4.38 8.78 -14.73
CA THR A 262 -5.01 7.88 -15.71
C THR A 262 -4.41 8.02 -17.10
N ASP A 263 -3.47 8.92 -17.27
CA ASP A 263 -2.91 9.32 -18.58
C ASP A 263 -1.44 8.92 -18.78
N LEU A 264 -0.90 8.03 -17.95
CA LEU A 264 0.48 7.54 -18.07
C LEU A 264 0.79 7.03 -19.48
N MET A 265 -0.18 6.36 -20.13
CA MET A 265 -0.03 5.85 -21.50
C MET A 265 0.00 6.93 -22.57
N LYS A 266 -0.44 8.16 -22.26
CA LYS A 266 -0.43 9.30 -23.18
C LYS A 266 0.87 10.07 -23.13
N GLN A 267 1.72 9.80 -22.15
CA GLN A 267 2.97 10.51 -21.96
C GLN A 267 3.98 10.17 -23.07
N THR A 268 4.63 11.18 -23.60
CA THR A 268 5.58 11.03 -24.71
C THR A 268 6.92 10.51 -24.19
N THR A 269 7.41 9.41 -24.76
CA THR A 269 8.75 8.88 -24.44
C THR A 269 9.83 9.93 -24.66
N GLY A 270 10.71 10.09 -23.68
CA GLY A 270 11.82 11.04 -23.72
C GLY A 270 11.45 12.47 -23.31
N LYS A 271 10.16 12.78 -23.11
CA LYS A 271 9.72 14.09 -22.60
C LYS A 271 9.42 14.01 -21.11
N LYS A 272 9.71 15.08 -20.39
CA LYS A 272 9.34 15.24 -18.98
C LYS A 272 7.84 15.42 -18.83
N PHE A 273 7.29 14.85 -17.78
CA PHE A 273 5.94 15.13 -17.30
C PHE A 273 5.93 15.19 -15.77
N ASN A 274 5.02 15.95 -15.22
CA ASN A 274 4.95 16.17 -13.78
C ASN A 274 3.83 15.36 -13.15
N ILE A 275 4.15 14.69 -12.06
CA ILE A 275 3.16 14.05 -11.17
C ILE A 275 3.46 14.49 -9.75
N ASN A 276 2.47 15.05 -9.07
CA ASN A 276 2.56 15.42 -7.67
C ASN A 276 3.75 16.37 -7.35
N GLY A 277 4.09 17.27 -8.29
CA GLY A 277 5.22 18.20 -8.14
C GLY A 277 6.59 17.59 -8.42
N VAL A 278 6.67 16.32 -8.81
CA VAL A 278 7.92 15.62 -9.17
C VAL A 278 7.94 15.35 -10.67
N ASP A 279 9.10 15.59 -11.30
CA ASP A 279 9.30 15.33 -12.73
C ASP A 279 9.66 13.87 -12.99
N TYR A 280 8.98 13.29 -13.96
CA TYR A 280 9.20 11.94 -14.46
C TYR A 280 9.49 11.95 -15.95
N ILE A 281 10.06 10.83 -16.43
CA ILE A 281 10.33 10.60 -17.85
C ILE A 281 10.05 9.12 -18.18
N ILE A 282 9.55 8.86 -19.39
CA ILE A 282 9.51 7.49 -19.90
C ILE A 282 10.83 7.25 -20.66
N LYS A 283 11.63 6.31 -20.16
CA LYS A 283 12.91 5.91 -20.76
C LYS A 283 12.97 4.39 -20.83
N ASN A 284 13.34 3.85 -22.00
CA ASN A 284 13.42 2.39 -22.23
C ASN A 284 12.13 1.65 -21.83
N GLY A 285 10.96 2.22 -22.15
CA GLY A 285 9.65 1.62 -21.85
C GLY A 285 9.32 1.52 -20.35
N SER A 286 9.92 2.38 -19.52
CA SER A 286 9.65 2.45 -18.09
C SER A 286 9.57 3.89 -17.62
N VAL A 287 8.68 4.17 -16.68
CA VAL A 287 8.60 5.46 -15.97
C VAL A 287 9.76 5.53 -14.98
N LYS A 288 10.44 6.65 -14.98
CA LYS A 288 11.60 6.96 -14.12
C LYS A 288 11.48 8.37 -13.57
N VAL A 289 11.97 8.59 -12.37
CA VAL A 289 12.20 9.94 -11.84
C VAL A 289 13.25 10.63 -12.69
N PHE A 290 13.03 11.91 -13.02
CA PHE A 290 13.92 12.69 -13.89
C PHE A 290 15.03 13.35 -13.09
#